data_5e39536275f42162550efdc1e69fda34
#
_entry.id   5e39536275f42162550efdc1e69fda34
#
_cell.length_a   1.000
_cell.length_b   1.000
_cell.length_c   1.000
_cell.angle_alpha   90.00
_cell.angle_beta   90.00
_cell.angle_gamma   90.00
#
_symmetry.space_group_name_H-M   'P 1'
#
loop_
_entity.id
_entity.type
_entity.pdbx_description
1 polymer ?
#
loop_
_entity_poly.entity_id
_entity_poly.type
_entity_poly.pdbx_seq_one_letter_code
_entity_poly.pdbx_strand_id
1 'polypeptide(L)'
;MQAVRRGYWVVLDELNLAPSDVLEALNRLLDDNRELFVPELQETIRPHPHFVLFATQNPPGAIYGGRKVLSKAFRNRFVELHINDIPDEELKIILNKRCEIAPSYCTKLVESMRELQGLRRGSRAFAGKDGYITARDLFRWAKRKSVGYENLASDGFRVLGERLRSENERMSLKRVLEKALKVPEISLEQLYEAASSENLEGRLEVALTAKNCDISAEEIIMARSIAWTPAMRRLYALVEACVEHKEPALLIGETGCGKTTVVQILAMIHGQKLRVLNCHQNTETADFIGGFRPARQGDAPFAWEDGPLIKAMRDGDILLVDELSLAEDSVLERLNSVLEPGRTITIPEKGGIDVEELVAHPDFRLIGTMNPGGDFGKKELSPALRNRFTEIWVGSVSSAKEMEEIVSRRLISSQNMHVDHAHDHAKELALFWEFYQSIVGAGQAKTCLQTRDILAWAQFIVEVESRQGPNAMLGYAAFAHGAYLTLLDGLGLGLGMPEETAKTLNRKCVEYLCTRIQDTEVRHKSHLLF
;
A
#
# COMPACT_ATOMS: atom_id res chain seq x y z
N MET A 1 -32.66 -10.38 -2.07
CA MET A 1 -33.85 -11.18 -1.69
C MET A 1 -34.54 -10.64 -0.45
N GLN A 2 -33.89 -10.56 0.69
CA GLN A 2 -34.50 -10.10 1.95
C GLN A 2 -35.14 -8.71 1.83
N ALA A 3 -34.41 -7.73 1.22
CA ALA A 3 -34.94 -6.39 0.98
C ALA A 3 -36.18 -6.40 0.07
N VAL A 4 -36.18 -7.21 -0.98
CA VAL A 4 -37.29 -7.35 -1.92
C VAL A 4 -38.53 -7.88 -1.19
N ARG A 5 -38.39 -8.91 -0.33
CA ARG A 5 -39.49 -9.50 0.44
C ARG A 5 -39.99 -8.59 1.56
N ARG A 6 -39.09 -7.86 2.26
CA ARG A 6 -39.45 -7.05 3.43
C ARG A 6 -39.74 -5.57 3.10
N GLY A 7 -39.57 -5.15 1.83
CA GLY A 7 -39.82 -3.78 1.41
C GLY A 7 -38.77 -2.79 1.85
N TYR A 8 -37.52 -3.23 1.96
CA TYR A 8 -36.41 -2.33 2.29
C TYR A 8 -35.95 -1.54 1.06
N TRP A 9 -35.40 -0.39 1.30
CA TRP A 9 -34.72 0.38 0.26
C TRP A 9 -33.34 -0.22 0.01
N VAL A 10 -32.96 -0.34 -1.23
CA VAL A 10 -31.67 -0.86 -1.67
C VAL A 10 -30.93 0.18 -2.48
N VAL A 11 -29.67 0.38 -2.16
CA VAL A 11 -28.76 1.20 -2.96
C VAL A 11 -27.73 0.29 -3.59
N LEU A 12 -27.68 0.25 -4.93
CA LEU A 12 -26.61 -0.40 -5.69
C LEU A 12 -25.56 0.67 -6.04
N ASP A 13 -24.45 0.65 -5.33
CA ASP A 13 -23.37 1.61 -5.56
C ASP A 13 -22.53 1.17 -6.76
N GLU A 14 -22.11 2.14 -7.59
CA GLU A 14 -21.27 1.94 -8.77
C GLU A 14 -21.81 0.87 -9.76
N LEU A 15 -23.08 0.90 -10.05
CA LEU A 15 -23.80 -0.09 -10.86
C LEU A 15 -23.12 -0.45 -12.19
N ASN A 16 -22.42 0.49 -12.81
CA ASN A 16 -21.73 0.30 -14.09
C ASN A 16 -20.38 -0.44 -14.02
N LEU A 17 -19.98 -0.91 -12.85
CA LEU A 17 -18.88 -1.87 -12.67
C LEU A 17 -19.37 -3.33 -12.75
N ALA A 18 -20.64 -3.57 -12.49
CA ALA A 18 -21.18 -4.91 -12.47
C ALA A 18 -21.10 -5.62 -13.84
N PRO A 19 -20.87 -6.95 -13.88
CA PRO A 19 -20.98 -7.75 -15.09
C PRO A 19 -22.36 -7.64 -15.75
N SER A 20 -22.43 -7.74 -17.07
CA SER A 20 -23.68 -7.60 -17.83
C SER A 20 -24.73 -8.62 -17.39
N ASP A 21 -24.31 -9.85 -17.08
CA ASP A 21 -25.18 -10.95 -16.68
C ASP A 21 -25.91 -10.65 -15.36
N VAL A 22 -25.22 -10.01 -14.41
CA VAL A 22 -25.80 -9.57 -13.13
C VAL A 22 -26.85 -8.48 -13.37
N LEU A 23 -26.56 -7.54 -14.29
CA LEU A 23 -27.50 -6.48 -14.65
C LEU A 23 -28.74 -7.03 -15.35
N GLU A 24 -28.58 -8.04 -16.21
CA GLU A 24 -29.69 -8.69 -16.90
C GLU A 24 -30.65 -9.40 -15.93
N ALA A 25 -30.11 -9.99 -14.87
CA ALA A 25 -30.95 -10.61 -13.83
C ALA A 25 -31.87 -9.60 -13.12
N LEU A 26 -31.48 -8.32 -13.06
CA LEU A 26 -32.29 -7.25 -12.47
C LEU A 26 -33.36 -6.70 -13.42
N ASN A 27 -33.28 -6.99 -14.73
CA ASN A 27 -34.21 -6.44 -15.71
C ASN A 27 -35.69 -6.71 -15.36
N ARG A 28 -36.01 -7.95 -14.98
CA ARG A 28 -37.39 -8.34 -14.62
C ARG A 28 -37.91 -7.68 -13.34
N LEU A 29 -37.01 -7.34 -12.42
CA LEU A 29 -37.36 -6.60 -11.20
C LEU A 29 -37.69 -5.14 -11.50
N LEU A 30 -37.07 -4.58 -12.56
CA LEU A 30 -37.17 -3.18 -12.95
C LEU A 30 -38.24 -2.91 -14.02
N ASP A 31 -38.77 -3.96 -14.68
CA ASP A 31 -39.85 -3.82 -15.65
C ASP A 31 -41.23 -3.89 -14.99
N ASP A 32 -42.29 -3.78 -15.83
CA ASP A 32 -43.69 -3.83 -15.39
C ASP A 32 -44.08 -5.13 -14.69
N ASN A 33 -43.33 -6.22 -14.97
CA ASN A 33 -43.56 -7.52 -14.31
C ASN A 33 -43.23 -7.49 -12.82
N ARG A 34 -42.23 -6.67 -12.43
CA ARG A 34 -41.75 -6.55 -11.04
C ARG A 34 -41.54 -7.89 -10.36
N GLU A 35 -40.70 -8.74 -10.95
CA GLU A 35 -40.41 -10.09 -10.45
C GLU A 35 -38.88 -10.32 -10.43
N LEU A 36 -38.41 -10.97 -9.36
CA LEU A 36 -37.01 -11.40 -9.26
C LEU A 36 -37.01 -12.94 -9.25
N PHE A 37 -36.45 -13.52 -10.31
CA PHE A 37 -36.19 -14.96 -10.35
C PHE A 37 -34.84 -15.27 -9.72
N VAL A 38 -34.81 -16.22 -8.79
CA VAL A 38 -33.60 -16.65 -8.08
C VAL A 38 -33.29 -18.09 -8.48
N PRO A 39 -32.32 -18.31 -9.39
CA PRO A 39 -32.04 -19.64 -9.93
C PRO A 39 -31.66 -20.66 -8.87
N GLU A 40 -30.90 -20.26 -7.84
CA GLU A 40 -30.43 -21.13 -6.77
C GLU A 40 -31.56 -21.72 -5.92
N LEU A 41 -32.67 -20.99 -5.79
CA LEU A 41 -33.84 -21.41 -5.03
C LEU A 41 -34.98 -21.87 -5.92
N GLN A 42 -34.86 -21.73 -7.24
CA GLN A 42 -35.94 -21.97 -8.23
C GLN A 42 -37.24 -21.22 -7.86
N GLU A 43 -37.10 -20.01 -7.29
CA GLU A 43 -38.22 -19.22 -6.77
C GLU A 43 -38.32 -17.88 -7.49
N THR A 44 -39.56 -17.47 -7.82
CA THR A 44 -39.85 -16.12 -8.31
C THR A 44 -40.44 -15.28 -7.19
N ILE A 45 -39.76 -14.20 -6.84
CA ILE A 45 -40.14 -13.32 -5.73
C ILE A 45 -40.75 -12.04 -6.30
N ARG A 46 -41.91 -11.64 -5.83
CA ARG A 46 -42.51 -10.34 -6.07
C ARG A 46 -42.09 -9.35 -4.99
N PRO A 47 -41.65 -8.13 -5.39
CA PRO A 47 -41.22 -7.14 -4.43
C PRO A 47 -42.41 -6.64 -3.58
N HIS A 48 -42.10 -6.41 -2.31
CA HIS A 48 -43.01 -5.75 -1.40
C HIS A 48 -43.36 -4.33 -1.89
N PRO A 49 -44.58 -3.80 -1.68
CA PRO A 49 -44.98 -2.47 -2.15
C PRO A 49 -44.04 -1.31 -1.73
N HIS A 50 -43.41 -1.43 -0.58
CA HIS A 50 -42.46 -0.43 -0.07
C HIS A 50 -40.99 -0.61 -0.55
N PHE A 51 -40.73 -1.63 -1.37
CA PHE A 51 -39.40 -1.86 -1.94
C PHE A 51 -39.06 -0.75 -2.95
N VAL A 52 -37.89 -0.11 -2.75
CA VAL A 52 -37.37 0.90 -3.68
C VAL A 52 -35.89 0.57 -3.96
N LEU A 53 -35.53 0.69 -5.24
CA LEU A 53 -34.16 0.48 -5.70
C LEU A 53 -33.56 1.82 -6.18
N PHE A 54 -32.44 2.17 -5.59
CA PHE A 54 -31.57 3.25 -6.04
C PHE A 54 -30.30 2.68 -6.63
N ALA A 55 -29.72 3.36 -7.59
CA ALA A 55 -28.43 3.00 -8.14
C ALA A 55 -27.58 4.25 -8.34
N THR A 56 -26.28 4.14 -8.07
CA THR A 56 -25.32 5.19 -8.39
C THR A 56 -24.44 4.75 -9.55
N GLN A 57 -24.02 5.68 -10.36
CA GLN A 57 -22.98 5.47 -11.37
C GLN A 57 -22.14 6.72 -11.55
N ASN A 58 -20.86 6.51 -11.84
CA ASN A 58 -20.01 7.60 -12.31
C ASN A 58 -19.94 7.58 -13.84
N PRO A 59 -19.80 8.75 -14.50
CA PRO A 59 -19.73 8.79 -15.95
C PRO A 59 -18.54 7.97 -16.46
N PRO A 60 -18.71 7.22 -17.57
CA PRO A 60 -17.59 6.54 -18.22
C PRO A 60 -16.62 7.57 -18.78
N GLY A 61 -15.31 7.36 -18.59
CA GLY A 61 -14.27 8.27 -19.09
C GLY A 61 -12.86 7.82 -18.69
N ALA A 62 -11.86 8.47 -19.27
CA ALA A 62 -10.45 8.14 -19.04
C ALA A 62 -10.01 8.28 -17.56
N ILE A 63 -10.70 9.12 -16.79
CA ILE A 63 -10.43 9.34 -15.35
C ILE A 63 -10.94 8.16 -14.51
N TYR A 64 -11.96 7.46 -15.00
CA TYR A 64 -12.65 6.39 -14.28
C TYR A 64 -12.54 5.06 -15.07
N GLY A 65 -11.37 4.42 -15.05
CA GLY A 65 -11.12 3.16 -15.75
C GLY A 65 -12.05 2.02 -15.32
N GLY A 66 -12.26 1.04 -16.21
CA GLY A 66 -13.04 -0.17 -15.93
C GLY A 66 -14.56 -0.03 -16.01
N ARG A 67 -15.12 1.17 -16.13
CA ARG A 67 -16.57 1.41 -16.17
C ARG A 67 -17.17 1.19 -17.55
N LYS A 68 -18.24 0.40 -17.59
CA LYS A 68 -18.99 0.12 -18.81
C LYS A 68 -20.08 1.18 -19.02
N VAL A 69 -20.40 1.46 -20.26
CA VAL A 69 -21.62 2.23 -20.59
C VAL A 69 -22.78 1.27 -20.46
N LEU A 70 -23.70 1.55 -19.52
CA LEU A 70 -24.93 0.78 -19.39
C LEU A 70 -25.74 0.86 -20.67
N SER A 71 -26.35 -0.26 -21.07
CA SER A 71 -27.20 -0.31 -22.25
C SER A 71 -28.36 0.68 -22.14
N LYS A 72 -28.76 1.30 -23.27
CA LYS A 72 -29.90 2.22 -23.28
C LYS A 72 -31.18 1.59 -22.77
N ALA A 73 -31.38 0.29 -23.07
CA ALA A 73 -32.53 -0.48 -22.62
C ALA A 73 -32.56 -0.61 -21.10
N PHE A 74 -31.41 -0.83 -20.46
CA PHE A 74 -31.30 -0.91 -19.01
C PHE A 74 -31.51 0.45 -18.35
N ARG A 75 -30.89 1.51 -18.88
CA ARG A 75 -31.01 2.87 -18.36
C ARG A 75 -32.45 3.39 -18.39
N ASN A 76 -33.20 3.08 -19.44
CA ASN A 76 -34.59 3.51 -19.58
C ASN A 76 -35.54 2.98 -18.49
N ARG A 77 -35.08 2.01 -17.66
CA ARG A 77 -35.83 1.48 -16.51
C ARG A 77 -35.67 2.31 -15.25
N PHE A 78 -34.73 3.27 -15.27
CA PHE A 78 -34.46 4.19 -14.18
C PHE A 78 -34.88 5.61 -14.50
N VAL A 79 -35.25 6.36 -13.48
CA VAL A 79 -35.29 7.82 -13.54
C VAL A 79 -33.87 8.33 -13.30
N GLU A 80 -33.25 8.91 -14.32
CA GLU A 80 -31.88 9.41 -14.21
C GLU A 80 -31.85 10.84 -13.64
N LEU A 81 -31.05 11.01 -12.59
CA LEU A 81 -30.78 12.29 -11.97
C LEU A 81 -29.28 12.59 -12.14
N HIS A 82 -28.97 13.68 -12.84
CA HIS A 82 -27.60 14.15 -12.99
C HIS A 82 -27.22 15.04 -11.81
N ILE A 83 -26.16 14.67 -11.10
CA ILE A 83 -25.64 15.41 -9.97
C ILE A 83 -24.33 16.07 -10.40
N ASN A 84 -24.29 17.40 -10.34
CA ASN A 84 -23.10 18.19 -10.63
C ASN A 84 -22.12 18.18 -9.45
N ASP A 85 -20.88 18.66 -9.69
CA ASP A 85 -19.91 18.90 -8.63
C ASP A 85 -20.50 19.82 -7.57
N ILE A 86 -20.13 19.58 -6.32
CA ILE A 86 -20.59 20.39 -5.17
C ILE A 86 -20.06 21.81 -5.32
N PRO A 87 -20.93 22.85 -5.28
CA PRO A 87 -20.50 24.25 -5.27
C PRO A 87 -19.60 24.58 -4.09
N ASP A 88 -18.66 25.52 -4.27
CA ASP A 88 -17.66 25.86 -3.26
C ASP A 88 -18.27 26.29 -1.93
N GLU A 89 -19.35 27.07 -1.96
CA GLU A 89 -20.04 27.53 -0.75
C GLU A 89 -20.69 26.38 0.01
N GLU A 90 -21.30 25.44 -0.69
CA GLU A 90 -21.87 24.23 -0.08
C GLU A 90 -20.77 23.34 0.50
N LEU A 91 -19.65 23.18 -0.22
CA LEU A 91 -18.51 22.39 0.23
C LEU A 91 -17.90 22.96 1.52
N LYS A 92 -17.81 24.30 1.65
CA LYS A 92 -17.40 24.97 2.89
C LYS A 92 -18.34 24.66 4.05
N ILE A 93 -19.66 24.71 3.81
CA ILE A 93 -20.67 24.37 4.83
C ILE A 93 -20.56 22.91 5.26
N ILE A 94 -20.40 22.00 4.31
CA ILE A 94 -20.24 20.57 4.58
C ILE A 94 -18.98 20.30 5.40
N LEU A 95 -17.84 20.91 5.03
CA LEU A 95 -16.58 20.78 5.77
C LEU A 95 -16.72 21.28 7.20
N ASN A 96 -17.31 22.46 7.40
CA ASN A 96 -17.55 23.02 8.73
C ASN A 96 -18.41 22.09 9.60
N LYS A 97 -19.54 21.60 9.07
CA LYS A 97 -20.48 20.76 9.83
C LYS A 97 -19.96 19.33 10.10
N ARG A 98 -19.25 18.71 9.11
CA ARG A 98 -18.79 17.33 9.24
C ARG A 98 -17.45 17.18 9.94
N CYS A 99 -16.58 18.19 9.84
CA CYS A 99 -15.24 18.15 10.41
C CYS A 99 -15.08 19.03 11.64
N GLU A 100 -16.08 19.88 11.96
CA GLU A 100 -16.09 20.78 13.12
C GLU A 100 -14.88 21.72 13.14
N ILE A 101 -14.47 22.23 11.97
CA ILE A 101 -13.36 23.17 11.82
C ILE A 101 -13.86 24.59 11.55
N ALA A 102 -13.06 25.60 11.87
CA ALA A 102 -13.44 27.00 11.69
C ALA A 102 -13.74 27.33 10.21
N PRO A 103 -14.73 28.21 9.92
CA PRO A 103 -15.08 28.60 8.56
C PRO A 103 -13.91 29.18 7.75
N SER A 104 -12.95 29.85 8.42
CA SER A 104 -11.72 30.35 7.78
C SER A 104 -10.87 29.22 7.22
N TYR A 105 -10.75 28.11 7.92
CA TYR A 105 -10.04 26.92 7.44
C TYR A 105 -10.77 26.26 6.27
N CYS A 106 -12.11 26.15 6.34
CA CYS A 106 -12.92 25.61 5.23
C CYS A 106 -12.67 26.39 3.95
N THR A 107 -12.67 27.73 4.03
CA THR A 107 -12.39 28.60 2.89
C THR A 107 -11.01 28.32 2.32
N LYS A 108 -9.99 28.24 3.14
CA LYS A 108 -8.62 27.99 2.71
C LYS A 108 -8.42 26.59 2.08
N LEU A 109 -9.05 25.58 2.63
CA LEU A 109 -9.04 24.22 2.07
C LEU A 109 -9.64 24.18 0.67
N VAL A 110 -10.81 24.82 0.47
CA VAL A 110 -11.48 24.87 -0.84
C VAL A 110 -10.67 25.71 -1.85
N GLU A 111 -10.12 26.86 -1.44
CA GLU A 111 -9.23 27.68 -2.27
C GLU A 111 -8.03 26.87 -2.76
N SER A 112 -7.33 26.17 -1.84
CA SER A 112 -6.18 25.34 -2.17
C SER A 112 -6.54 24.22 -3.17
N MET A 113 -7.69 23.55 -2.98
CA MET A 113 -8.16 22.51 -3.89
C MET A 113 -8.41 23.09 -5.30
N ARG A 114 -9.08 24.24 -5.43
CA ARG A 114 -9.37 24.87 -6.72
C ARG A 114 -8.11 25.33 -7.44
N GLU A 115 -7.15 25.87 -6.72
CA GLU A 115 -5.86 26.27 -7.28
C GLU A 115 -5.10 25.06 -7.84
N LEU A 116 -5.06 23.94 -7.09
CA LEU A 116 -4.45 22.69 -7.56
C LEU A 116 -5.18 22.05 -8.75
N GLN A 117 -6.51 22.08 -8.76
CA GLN A 117 -7.30 21.64 -9.92
C GLN A 117 -7.08 22.53 -11.14
N GLY A 118 -6.88 23.84 -10.94
CA GLY A 118 -6.53 24.80 -11.98
C GLY A 118 -5.18 24.50 -12.63
N LEU A 119 -4.16 24.21 -11.82
CA LEU A 119 -2.82 23.81 -12.30
C LEU A 119 -2.88 22.54 -13.15
N ARG A 120 -3.67 21.56 -12.76
CA ARG A 120 -3.85 20.33 -13.53
C ARG A 120 -4.46 20.57 -14.91
N ARG A 121 -5.40 21.51 -15.03
CA ARG A 121 -6.04 21.86 -16.32
C ARG A 121 -5.11 22.67 -17.23
N GLY A 122 -4.24 23.49 -16.66
CA GLY A 122 -3.39 24.44 -17.38
C GLY A 122 -2.00 23.92 -17.73
N SER A 123 -1.56 22.83 -17.17
CA SER A 123 -0.21 22.30 -17.38
C SER A 123 -0.20 20.77 -17.43
N ARG A 124 0.90 20.19 -17.93
CA ARG A 124 1.13 18.72 -17.81
C ARG A 124 1.49 18.29 -16.40
N ALA A 125 1.70 19.22 -15.47
CA ALA A 125 1.88 18.93 -14.07
C ALA A 125 0.57 18.32 -13.51
N PHE A 126 0.70 17.31 -12.66
CA PHE A 126 -0.44 16.56 -12.12
C PHE A 126 -1.30 15.85 -13.18
N ALA A 127 -0.76 15.61 -14.38
CA ALA A 127 -1.48 14.92 -15.46
C ALA A 127 -1.75 13.45 -15.14
N GLY A 128 -0.97 12.85 -14.23
CA GLY A 128 -1.16 11.50 -13.74
C GLY A 128 -2.44 11.35 -12.89
N LYS A 129 -2.86 10.11 -12.68
CA LYS A 129 -4.01 9.76 -11.82
C LYS A 129 -3.76 10.18 -10.36
N ASP A 130 -2.49 10.15 -9.93
CA ASP A 130 -2.05 10.46 -8.57
C ASP A 130 -2.24 11.94 -8.20
N GLY A 131 -2.28 12.84 -9.18
CA GLY A 131 -2.51 14.28 -8.98
C GLY A 131 -3.97 14.71 -8.84
N TYR A 132 -4.95 13.78 -8.87
CA TYR A 132 -6.36 14.13 -8.77
C TYR A 132 -6.80 14.32 -7.33
N ILE A 133 -7.29 15.53 -6.99
CA ILE A 133 -7.74 15.89 -5.65
C ILE A 133 -9.26 15.86 -5.59
N THR A 134 -9.80 15.12 -4.66
CA THR A 134 -11.22 14.91 -4.45
C THR A 134 -11.72 15.61 -3.18
N ALA A 135 -13.03 15.73 -3.03
CA ALA A 135 -13.63 16.17 -1.78
C ALA A 135 -13.28 15.24 -0.59
N ARG A 136 -13.06 13.93 -0.85
CA ARG A 136 -12.61 12.99 0.20
C ARG A 136 -11.25 13.37 0.77
N ASP A 137 -10.33 13.83 -0.07
CA ASP A 137 -9.01 14.30 0.39
C ASP A 137 -9.14 15.54 1.28
N LEU A 138 -10.04 16.47 0.93
CA LEU A 138 -10.34 17.62 1.79
C LEU A 138 -10.92 17.20 3.14
N PHE A 139 -11.81 16.21 3.16
CA PHE A 139 -12.36 15.69 4.43
C PHE A 139 -11.29 15.04 5.30
N ARG A 140 -10.34 14.29 4.72
CA ARG A 140 -9.21 13.74 5.46
C ARG A 140 -8.34 14.84 6.03
N TRP A 141 -7.94 15.79 5.20
CA TRP A 141 -7.16 16.94 5.62
C TRP A 141 -7.84 17.70 6.76
N ALA A 142 -9.12 18.04 6.62
CA ALA A 142 -9.90 18.73 7.63
C ALA A 142 -10.05 17.95 8.95
N LYS A 143 -10.23 16.62 8.88
CA LYS A 143 -10.39 15.74 10.06
C LYS A 143 -9.14 15.63 10.93
N ARG A 144 -7.96 15.98 10.42
CA ARG A 144 -6.73 16.04 11.21
C ARG A 144 -6.75 17.16 12.25
N LYS A 145 -7.73 18.09 12.15
CA LYS A 145 -8.00 19.15 13.14
C LYS A 145 -6.73 19.95 13.49
N SER A 146 -5.92 20.27 12.49
CA SER A 146 -4.69 21.06 12.66
C SER A 146 -4.98 22.39 13.35
N VAL A 147 -4.12 22.80 14.29
CA VAL A 147 -4.19 24.10 14.96
C VAL A 147 -3.18 25.05 14.34
N GLY A 148 -3.65 26.14 13.75
CA GLY A 148 -2.82 27.12 13.03
C GLY A 148 -2.66 26.78 11.54
N TYR A 149 -2.35 27.80 10.73
CA TYR A 149 -2.20 27.63 9.29
C TYR A 149 -0.93 26.87 8.91
N GLU A 150 0.13 26.94 9.69
CA GLU A 150 1.38 26.19 9.46
C GLU A 150 1.16 24.68 9.60
N ASN A 151 0.51 24.24 10.67
CA ASN A 151 0.14 22.84 10.85
C ASN A 151 -0.87 22.38 9.79
N LEU A 152 -1.83 23.24 9.42
CA LEU A 152 -2.76 22.96 8.36
C LEU A 152 -2.04 22.74 7.01
N ALA A 153 -1.04 23.57 6.70
CA ALA A 153 -0.22 23.42 5.50
C ALA A 153 0.61 22.12 5.52
N SER A 154 1.21 21.81 6.66
CA SER A 154 1.97 20.60 6.91
C SER A 154 1.12 19.35 6.71
N ASP A 155 -0.08 19.31 7.28
CA ASP A 155 -1.00 18.18 7.10
C ASP A 155 -1.55 18.10 5.67
N GLY A 156 -1.77 19.23 5.02
CA GLY A 156 -2.11 19.28 3.60
C GLY A 156 -1.02 18.66 2.73
N PHE A 157 0.24 18.96 3.04
CA PHE A 157 1.37 18.36 2.33
C PHE A 157 1.45 16.85 2.61
N ARG A 158 1.28 16.39 3.85
CA ARG A 158 1.26 14.95 4.20
C ARG A 158 0.15 14.18 3.48
N VAL A 159 -1.03 14.77 3.29
CA VAL A 159 -2.17 14.10 2.64
C VAL A 159 -2.07 14.15 1.11
N LEU A 160 -1.63 15.28 0.55
CA LEU A 160 -1.68 15.53 -0.89
C LEU A 160 -0.33 15.40 -1.59
N GLY A 161 0.76 15.75 -0.89
CA GLY A 161 2.12 15.77 -1.46
C GLY A 161 2.78 14.40 -1.42
N GLU A 162 2.53 13.65 -0.36
CA GLU A 162 3.22 12.40 -0.12
C GLU A 162 2.76 11.24 -1.00
N ARG A 163 1.70 11.41 -1.77
CA ARG A 163 1.27 10.48 -2.82
C ARG A 163 1.90 10.74 -4.18
N LEU A 164 2.54 11.91 -4.37
CA LEU A 164 3.14 12.29 -5.64
C LEU A 164 4.50 11.64 -5.83
N ARG A 165 4.73 11.12 -7.05
CA ARG A 165 5.98 10.43 -7.40
C ARG A 165 7.07 11.41 -7.85
N SER A 166 6.67 12.51 -8.50
CA SER A 166 7.59 13.51 -9.07
C SER A 166 7.92 14.58 -8.04
N GLU A 167 9.22 14.81 -7.81
CA GLU A 167 9.69 15.87 -6.92
C GLU A 167 9.25 17.27 -7.41
N ASN A 168 9.20 17.49 -8.72
CA ASN A 168 8.71 18.74 -9.29
C ASN A 168 7.24 18.99 -8.95
N GLU A 169 6.42 17.93 -8.96
CA GLU A 169 4.99 18.03 -8.59
C GLU A 169 4.85 18.28 -7.08
N ARG A 170 5.65 17.60 -6.25
CA ARG A 170 5.70 17.83 -4.80
C ARG A 170 6.05 19.26 -4.47
N MET A 171 7.08 19.81 -5.11
CA MET A 171 7.50 21.21 -4.93
C MET A 171 6.45 22.21 -5.43
N SER A 172 5.76 21.89 -6.52
CA SER A 172 4.67 22.73 -7.04
C SER A 172 3.49 22.75 -6.08
N LEU A 173 3.11 21.60 -5.52
CA LEU A 173 2.07 21.49 -4.50
C LEU A 173 2.44 22.27 -3.23
N LYS A 174 3.70 22.14 -2.75
CA LYS A 174 4.24 22.88 -1.61
C LYS A 174 4.01 24.38 -1.78
N ARG A 175 4.43 24.95 -2.93
CA ARG A 175 4.27 26.39 -3.24
C ARG A 175 2.80 26.83 -3.25
N VAL A 176 1.91 25.99 -3.75
CA VAL A 176 0.46 26.29 -3.73
C VAL A 176 -0.07 26.35 -2.32
N LEU A 177 0.28 25.38 -1.48
CA LEU A 177 -0.14 25.37 -0.07
C LEU A 177 0.40 26.59 0.69
N GLU A 178 1.67 26.91 0.53
CA GLU A 178 2.29 28.09 1.16
C GLU A 178 1.60 29.38 0.74
N LYS A 179 1.32 29.55 -0.54
CA LYS A 179 0.63 30.72 -1.07
C LYS A 179 -0.82 30.83 -0.62
N ALA A 180 -1.59 29.73 -0.72
CA ALA A 180 -3.02 29.70 -0.38
C ALA A 180 -3.25 29.94 1.13
N LEU A 181 -2.41 29.34 1.96
CA LEU A 181 -2.50 29.44 3.42
C LEU A 181 -1.74 30.63 4.00
N LYS A 182 -0.94 31.34 3.16
CA LYS A 182 -0.12 32.48 3.57
C LYS A 182 0.84 32.13 4.71
N VAL A 183 1.47 30.97 4.64
CA VAL A 183 2.44 30.48 5.61
C VAL A 183 3.88 30.65 5.10
N PRO A 184 4.87 30.74 6.01
CA PRO A 184 6.27 30.66 5.61
C PRO A 184 6.58 29.32 4.94
N GLU A 185 7.80 29.18 4.46
CA GLU A 185 8.22 27.95 3.78
C GLU A 185 8.05 26.71 4.66
N ILE A 186 7.35 25.68 4.13
CA ILE A 186 7.21 24.40 4.80
C ILE A 186 8.57 23.67 4.76
N SER A 187 9.21 23.52 5.91
CA SER A 187 10.41 22.71 6.01
C SER A 187 10.08 21.23 5.96
N LEU A 188 10.47 20.56 4.87
CA LEU A 188 10.24 19.12 4.71
C LEU A 188 11.05 18.29 5.74
N GLU A 189 12.20 18.80 6.19
CA GLU A 189 13.00 18.15 7.22
C GLU A 189 12.30 18.19 8.56
N GLN A 190 11.84 19.36 8.99
CA GLN A 190 11.10 19.55 10.25
C GLN A 190 9.77 18.79 10.28
N LEU A 191 9.17 18.55 9.10
CA LEU A 191 7.89 17.84 9.00
C LEU A 191 7.94 16.44 9.62
N TYR A 192 9.13 15.82 9.68
CA TYR A 192 9.36 14.45 10.17
C TYR A 192 10.36 14.39 11.34
N GLU A 193 10.76 15.53 11.91
CA GLU A 193 11.73 15.59 13.03
C GLU A 193 11.22 14.85 14.28
N ALA A 194 9.90 14.88 14.54
CA ALA A 194 9.30 14.15 15.66
C ALA A 194 9.57 12.63 15.60
N ALA A 195 9.88 12.09 14.42
CA ALA A 195 10.32 10.73 14.21
C ALA A 195 11.86 10.61 14.19
N SER A 196 12.56 11.23 15.16
CA SER A 196 14.01 11.08 15.27
C SER A 196 14.40 9.61 15.49
N SER A 197 15.57 9.19 14.98
CA SER A 197 16.04 7.81 15.12
C SER A 197 16.15 7.38 16.58
N GLU A 198 16.68 8.25 17.45
CA GLU A 198 16.83 7.98 18.89
C GLU A 198 15.48 7.75 19.59
N ASN A 199 14.47 8.57 19.26
CA ASN A 199 13.13 8.40 19.80
C ASN A 199 12.47 7.10 19.34
N LEU A 200 12.60 6.77 18.05
CA LEU A 200 12.01 5.56 17.49
C LEU A 200 12.71 4.29 17.99
N GLU A 201 14.04 4.28 18.08
CA GLU A 201 14.81 3.17 18.67
C GLU A 201 14.41 2.96 20.15
N GLY A 202 14.31 4.03 20.93
CA GLY A 202 13.86 3.96 22.31
C GLY A 202 12.44 3.40 22.47
N ARG A 203 11.49 3.86 21.67
CA ARG A 203 10.10 3.36 21.66
C ARG A 203 10.05 1.88 21.27
N LEU A 204 10.83 1.49 20.27
CA LEU A 204 10.91 0.10 19.82
C LEU A 204 11.50 -0.81 20.93
N GLU A 205 12.60 -0.42 21.58
CA GLU A 205 13.19 -1.23 22.65
C GLU A 205 12.23 -1.36 23.87
N VAL A 206 11.49 -0.31 24.20
CA VAL A 206 10.45 -0.39 25.24
C VAL A 206 9.37 -1.41 24.83
N ALA A 207 8.93 -1.39 23.58
CA ALA A 207 7.93 -2.32 23.07
C ALA A 207 8.44 -3.77 23.07
N LEU A 208 9.69 -4.00 22.65
CA LEU A 208 10.31 -5.34 22.61
C LEU A 208 10.57 -5.92 24.01
N THR A 209 10.74 -5.08 25.02
CA THR A 209 10.98 -5.50 26.41
C THR A 209 9.69 -5.63 27.23
N ALA A 210 8.56 -5.17 26.72
CA ALA A 210 7.27 -5.26 27.39
C ALA A 210 6.83 -6.74 27.56
N LYS A 211 6.54 -7.15 28.79
CA LYS A 211 6.25 -8.55 29.18
C LYS A 211 4.99 -9.19 28.56
N ASN A 212 4.19 -8.41 27.82
CA ASN A 212 2.89 -8.86 27.32
C ASN A 212 2.83 -9.05 25.79
N CYS A 213 3.98 -9.04 25.11
CA CYS A 213 4.00 -9.22 23.65
C CYS A 213 4.46 -10.66 23.32
N ASP A 214 3.58 -11.42 22.64
CA ASP A 214 3.93 -12.67 21.96
C ASP A 214 4.75 -12.37 20.69
N ILE A 215 5.93 -11.75 20.85
CA ILE A 215 6.85 -11.44 19.75
C ILE A 215 7.85 -12.58 19.64
N SER A 216 7.98 -13.18 18.49
CA SER A 216 8.94 -14.25 18.24
C SER A 216 10.40 -13.73 18.27
N ALA A 217 11.35 -14.62 18.55
CA ALA A 217 12.79 -14.26 18.53
C ALA A 217 13.22 -13.72 17.15
N GLU A 218 12.65 -14.24 16.07
CA GLU A 218 12.94 -13.80 14.71
C GLU A 218 12.44 -12.36 14.46
N GLU A 219 11.25 -12.02 14.95
CA GLU A 219 10.69 -10.67 14.86
C GLU A 219 11.51 -9.66 15.66
N ILE A 220 12.05 -10.05 16.83
CA ILE A 220 12.96 -9.21 17.63
C ILE A 220 14.25 -8.92 16.86
N ILE A 221 14.86 -9.94 16.26
CA ILE A 221 16.08 -9.79 15.46
C ILE A 221 15.80 -8.88 14.26
N MET A 222 14.68 -9.11 13.56
CA MET A 222 14.26 -8.28 12.44
C MET A 222 14.07 -6.82 12.87
N ALA A 223 13.36 -6.57 13.96
CA ALA A 223 13.11 -5.24 14.48
C ALA A 223 14.41 -4.48 14.83
N ARG A 224 15.37 -5.14 15.46
CA ARG A 224 16.68 -4.56 15.80
C ARG A 224 17.59 -4.33 14.59
N SER A 225 17.36 -5.04 13.48
CA SER A 225 18.15 -4.91 12.27
C SER A 225 17.74 -3.72 11.38
N ILE A 226 16.75 -2.93 11.79
CA ILE A 226 16.25 -1.82 10.98
C ILE A 226 17.17 -0.62 11.07
N ALA A 227 17.52 -0.10 9.89
CA ALA A 227 18.17 1.20 9.76
C ALA A 227 17.11 2.30 9.70
N TRP A 228 17.18 3.23 10.64
CA TRP A 228 16.30 4.40 10.68
C TRP A 228 16.79 5.50 9.73
N THR A 229 16.89 5.17 8.45
CA THR A 229 17.24 6.15 7.41
C THR A 229 16.21 7.28 7.34
N PRO A 230 16.53 8.44 6.77
CA PRO A 230 15.57 9.53 6.58
C PRO A 230 14.29 9.08 5.85
N ALA A 231 14.43 8.19 4.85
CA ALA A 231 13.30 7.62 4.12
C ALA A 231 12.42 6.74 5.01
N MET A 232 13.01 5.88 5.85
CA MET A 232 12.28 5.01 6.77
C MET A 232 11.57 5.82 7.87
N ARG A 233 12.22 6.84 8.44
CA ARG A 233 11.62 7.74 9.43
C ARG A 233 10.43 8.50 8.87
N ARG A 234 10.58 9.05 7.64
CA ARG A 234 9.47 9.69 6.93
C ARG A 234 8.30 8.72 6.74
N LEU A 235 8.58 7.50 6.24
CA LEU A 235 7.55 6.50 6.01
C LEU A 235 6.83 6.13 7.31
N TYR A 236 7.58 5.90 8.40
CA TYR A 236 7.01 5.61 9.71
C TYR A 236 6.08 6.73 10.19
N ALA A 237 6.55 7.99 10.15
CA ALA A 237 5.76 9.14 10.58
C ALA A 237 4.46 9.29 9.79
N LEU A 238 4.48 9.01 8.47
CA LEU A 238 3.29 9.07 7.63
C LEU A 238 2.28 7.97 7.95
N VAL A 239 2.75 6.74 8.16
CA VAL A 239 1.88 5.61 8.51
C VAL A 239 1.33 5.78 9.93
N GLU A 240 2.15 6.24 10.87
CA GLU A 240 1.72 6.55 12.24
C GLU A 240 0.60 7.61 12.25
N ALA A 241 0.78 8.69 11.48
CA ALA A 241 -0.27 9.72 11.35
C ALA A 241 -1.58 9.15 10.77
N CYS A 242 -1.52 8.23 9.79
CA CYS A 242 -2.71 7.57 9.29
C CYS A 242 -3.39 6.71 10.37
N VAL A 243 -2.63 5.99 11.18
CA VAL A 243 -3.15 5.16 12.28
C VAL A 243 -3.82 6.03 13.37
N GLU A 244 -3.19 7.14 13.76
CA GLU A 244 -3.72 8.09 14.74
C GLU A 244 -5.05 8.72 14.28
N HIS A 245 -5.11 9.14 13.02
CA HIS A 245 -6.31 9.75 12.42
C HIS A 245 -7.32 8.74 11.91
N LYS A 246 -7.09 7.44 12.13
CA LYS A 246 -7.98 6.33 11.69
C LYS A 246 -8.22 6.32 10.17
N GLU A 247 -7.21 6.74 9.42
CA GLU A 247 -7.23 6.73 7.96
C GLU A 247 -6.70 5.39 7.44
N PRO A 248 -7.37 4.73 6.48
CA PRO A 248 -6.77 3.60 5.80
C PRO A 248 -5.60 4.09 4.93
N ALA A 249 -4.44 3.44 5.03
CA ALA A 249 -3.23 3.82 4.31
C ALA A 249 -2.95 2.85 3.16
N LEU A 250 -2.47 3.37 2.03
CA LEU A 250 -1.99 2.58 0.89
C LEU A 250 -0.53 2.96 0.60
N LEU A 251 0.38 2.03 0.82
CA LEU A 251 1.80 2.19 0.58
C LEU A 251 2.15 1.73 -0.83
N ILE A 252 2.58 2.66 -1.67
CA ILE A 252 2.91 2.38 -3.08
C ILE A 252 4.41 2.55 -3.28
N GLY A 253 5.10 1.53 -3.72
CA GLY A 253 6.54 1.58 -3.95
C GLY A 253 7.09 0.26 -4.45
N GLU A 254 8.33 0.25 -4.89
CA GLU A 254 9.01 -0.94 -5.40
C GLU A 254 9.20 -2.01 -4.32
N THR A 255 9.55 -3.21 -4.75
CA THR A 255 9.83 -4.31 -3.83
C THR A 255 11.10 -4.00 -3.02
N GLY A 256 11.08 -4.30 -1.72
CA GLY A 256 12.25 -4.10 -0.85
C GLY A 256 12.43 -2.68 -0.30
N CYS A 257 11.52 -1.74 -0.53
CA CYS A 257 11.58 -0.38 0.04
C CYS A 257 11.01 -0.25 1.47
N GLY A 258 10.77 -1.36 2.17
CA GLY A 258 10.41 -1.36 3.60
C GLY A 258 8.91 -1.20 3.91
N LYS A 259 8.01 -1.33 2.92
CA LYS A 259 6.55 -1.17 3.12
C LYS A 259 5.98 -2.08 4.22
N THR A 260 6.21 -3.38 4.11
CA THR A 260 5.73 -4.38 5.09
C THR A 260 6.43 -4.21 6.44
N THR A 261 7.73 -3.93 6.41
CA THR A 261 8.56 -3.74 7.60
C THR A 261 8.09 -2.59 8.48
N VAL A 262 7.75 -1.43 7.90
CA VAL A 262 7.28 -0.28 8.68
C VAL A 262 5.96 -0.59 9.40
N VAL A 263 5.07 -1.37 8.79
CA VAL A 263 3.79 -1.75 9.41
C VAL A 263 4.01 -2.73 10.56
N GLN A 264 4.94 -3.68 10.41
CA GLN A 264 5.33 -4.62 11.48
C GLN A 264 5.88 -3.85 12.69
N ILE A 265 6.81 -2.93 12.47
CA ILE A 265 7.37 -2.10 13.53
C ILE A 265 6.30 -1.24 14.22
N LEU A 266 5.44 -0.63 13.44
CA LEU A 266 4.36 0.20 13.98
C LEU A 266 3.43 -0.63 14.86
N ALA A 267 3.06 -1.83 14.42
CA ALA A 267 2.25 -2.75 15.21
C ALA A 267 2.94 -3.12 16.55
N MET A 268 4.25 -3.39 16.51
CA MET A 268 5.05 -3.68 17.72
C MET A 268 5.07 -2.48 18.68
N ILE A 269 5.37 -1.27 18.17
CA ILE A 269 5.43 -0.05 19.01
C ILE A 269 4.08 0.29 19.63
N HIS A 270 2.98 0.06 18.91
CA HIS A 270 1.62 0.28 19.43
C HIS A 270 1.09 -0.88 20.29
N GLY A 271 1.80 -2.00 20.36
CA GLY A 271 1.35 -3.20 21.07
C GLY A 271 0.07 -3.81 20.49
N GLN A 272 -0.20 -3.57 19.19
CA GLN A 272 -1.35 -4.11 18.47
C GLN A 272 -0.94 -5.36 17.68
N LYS A 273 -1.82 -6.35 17.63
CA LYS A 273 -1.61 -7.54 16.83
C LYS A 273 -1.68 -7.20 15.34
N LEU A 274 -0.70 -7.68 14.58
CA LEU A 274 -0.69 -7.57 13.13
C LEU A 274 -1.22 -8.85 12.50
N ARG A 275 -2.24 -8.70 11.64
CA ARG A 275 -2.69 -9.76 10.74
C ARG A 275 -2.27 -9.42 9.33
N VAL A 276 -1.64 -10.36 8.66
CA VAL A 276 -1.15 -10.18 7.30
C VAL A 276 -1.95 -11.06 6.35
N LEU A 277 -2.43 -10.47 5.28
CA LEU A 277 -3.07 -11.15 4.17
C LEU A 277 -2.30 -10.85 2.88
N ASN A 278 -1.65 -11.84 2.31
CA ASN A 278 -0.93 -11.71 1.05
C ASN A 278 -1.87 -12.00 -0.11
N CYS A 279 -2.13 -11.01 -0.96
CA CYS A 279 -2.95 -11.18 -2.15
C CYS A 279 -2.18 -11.85 -3.28
N HIS A 280 -2.88 -12.64 -4.06
CA HIS A 280 -2.41 -13.26 -5.30
C HIS A 280 -3.55 -13.32 -6.32
N GLN A 281 -3.27 -13.72 -7.55
CA GLN A 281 -4.25 -13.71 -8.65
C GLN A 281 -5.50 -14.57 -8.40
N ASN A 282 -5.38 -15.60 -7.56
CA ASN A 282 -6.48 -16.49 -7.18
C ASN A 282 -7.03 -16.19 -5.78
N THR A 283 -6.80 -14.98 -5.26
CA THR A 283 -7.38 -14.57 -3.97
C THR A 283 -8.88 -14.40 -4.11
N GLU A 284 -9.63 -15.08 -3.25
CA GLU A 284 -11.09 -15.08 -3.23
C GLU A 284 -11.63 -14.25 -2.06
N THR A 285 -12.92 -13.93 -2.12
CA THR A 285 -13.63 -13.24 -1.03
C THR A 285 -13.56 -14.03 0.29
N ALA A 286 -13.54 -15.37 0.20
CA ALA A 286 -13.41 -16.25 1.36
C ALA A 286 -12.07 -16.08 2.12
N ASP A 287 -11.00 -15.70 1.43
CA ASP A 287 -9.69 -15.46 2.06
C ASP A 287 -9.69 -14.21 2.95
N PHE A 288 -10.54 -13.23 2.63
CA PHE A 288 -10.74 -12.02 3.43
C PHE A 288 -11.76 -12.22 4.55
N ILE A 289 -12.98 -12.66 4.17
CA ILE A 289 -14.15 -12.64 5.02
C ILE A 289 -14.25 -13.94 5.82
N GLY A 290 -13.90 -15.06 5.21
CA GLY A 290 -14.07 -16.39 5.78
C GLY A 290 -15.02 -17.26 4.96
N GLY A 291 -15.23 -18.48 5.44
CA GLY A 291 -16.04 -19.44 4.73
C GLY A 291 -16.37 -20.66 5.57
N PHE A 292 -17.22 -21.51 5.05
CA PHE A 292 -17.54 -22.79 5.67
C PHE A 292 -16.39 -23.77 5.49
N ARG A 293 -15.91 -24.34 6.59
CA ARG A 293 -14.87 -25.37 6.62
C ARG A 293 -15.39 -26.63 7.31
N PRO A 294 -14.84 -27.82 6.99
CA PRO A 294 -15.19 -29.05 7.69
C PRO A 294 -15.00 -28.86 9.20
N ALA A 295 -16.05 -29.15 9.96
CA ALA A 295 -15.99 -29.00 11.41
C ALA A 295 -15.07 -30.07 12.02
N ARG A 296 -14.15 -29.64 12.90
CA ARG A 296 -13.24 -30.58 13.60
C ARG A 296 -13.93 -31.31 14.75
N GLN A 297 -14.98 -30.72 15.32
CA GLN A 297 -15.79 -31.25 16.42
C GLN A 297 -17.21 -30.70 16.32
N GLY A 298 -18.26 -31.51 16.59
CA GLY A 298 -19.64 -31.12 16.64
C GLY A 298 -20.54 -31.91 15.66
N ASP A 299 -21.85 -31.74 15.78
CA ASP A 299 -22.88 -32.47 14.99
C ASP A 299 -23.01 -31.92 13.54
N ALA A 300 -22.52 -30.74 13.25
CA ALA A 300 -22.56 -30.12 11.93
C ALA A 300 -21.35 -30.52 11.08
N PRO A 301 -21.54 -30.93 9.81
CA PRO A 301 -20.44 -31.31 8.93
C PRO A 301 -19.54 -30.13 8.54
N PHE A 302 -20.04 -28.90 8.58
CA PHE A 302 -19.32 -27.67 8.27
C PHE A 302 -19.60 -26.61 9.33
N ALA A 303 -18.56 -25.85 9.67
CA ALA A 303 -18.64 -24.68 10.54
C ALA A 303 -18.09 -23.45 9.81
N TRP A 304 -18.69 -22.30 10.10
CA TRP A 304 -18.16 -21.02 9.59
C TRP A 304 -16.88 -20.65 10.33
N GLU A 305 -15.83 -20.31 9.59
CA GLU A 305 -14.59 -19.76 10.12
C GLU A 305 -14.38 -18.34 9.60
N ASP A 306 -14.26 -17.38 10.52
CA ASP A 306 -14.01 -15.97 10.17
C ASP A 306 -12.62 -15.84 9.53
N GLY A 307 -12.55 -15.07 8.45
CA GLY A 307 -11.29 -14.72 7.79
C GLY A 307 -10.50 -13.63 8.53
N PRO A 308 -9.28 -13.31 8.05
CA PRO A 308 -8.39 -12.33 8.70
C PRO A 308 -9.02 -10.93 8.83
N LEU A 309 -9.79 -10.48 7.84
CA LEU A 309 -10.49 -9.19 7.87
C LEU A 309 -11.51 -9.15 9.01
N ILE A 310 -12.38 -10.16 9.10
CA ILE A 310 -13.43 -10.20 10.12
C ILE A 310 -12.83 -10.33 11.52
N LYS A 311 -11.79 -11.17 11.67
CA LYS A 311 -11.06 -11.30 12.94
C LYS A 311 -10.42 -9.96 13.35
N ALA A 312 -9.74 -9.26 12.41
CA ALA A 312 -9.13 -7.96 12.71
C ALA A 312 -10.17 -6.90 13.07
N MET A 313 -11.31 -6.87 12.37
CA MET A 313 -12.40 -5.93 12.66
C MET A 313 -13.02 -6.14 14.04
N ARG A 314 -13.14 -7.39 14.50
CA ARG A 314 -13.69 -7.71 15.83
C ARG A 314 -12.71 -7.43 16.95
N ASP A 315 -11.44 -7.84 16.76
CA ASP A 315 -10.42 -7.79 17.81
C ASP A 315 -9.75 -6.41 17.93
N GLY A 316 -9.91 -5.53 16.94
CA GLY A 316 -9.25 -4.22 16.90
C GLY A 316 -7.79 -4.28 16.44
N ASP A 317 -7.44 -5.31 15.68
CA ASP A 317 -6.09 -5.54 15.19
C ASP A 317 -5.75 -4.65 13.97
N ILE A 318 -4.46 -4.56 13.65
CA ILE A 318 -4.00 -3.99 12.38
C ILE A 318 -4.08 -5.10 11.31
N LEU A 319 -4.81 -4.83 10.22
CA LEU A 319 -4.80 -5.69 9.03
C LEU A 319 -3.89 -5.09 7.96
N LEU A 320 -2.86 -5.83 7.60
CA LEU A 320 -2.01 -5.54 6.45
C LEU A 320 -2.45 -6.41 5.28
N VAL A 321 -2.91 -5.78 4.20
CA VAL A 321 -3.20 -6.44 2.93
C VAL A 321 -2.03 -6.18 1.99
N ASP A 322 -1.18 -7.18 1.82
CA ASP A 322 0.05 -7.07 1.02
C ASP A 322 -0.24 -7.43 -0.44
N GLU A 323 0.42 -6.74 -1.39
CA GLU A 323 0.25 -6.90 -2.84
C GLU A 323 -1.21 -6.76 -3.32
N LEU A 324 -1.94 -5.76 -2.82
CA LEU A 324 -3.36 -5.52 -3.07
C LEU A 324 -3.73 -5.53 -4.56
N SER A 325 -2.82 -5.07 -5.43
CA SER A 325 -3.01 -5.00 -6.90
C SER A 325 -3.09 -6.36 -7.61
N LEU A 326 -2.81 -7.46 -6.91
CA LEU A 326 -2.89 -8.81 -7.48
C LEU A 326 -4.29 -9.43 -7.34
N ALA A 327 -5.08 -8.99 -6.36
CA ALA A 327 -6.45 -9.48 -6.18
C ALA A 327 -7.40 -8.91 -7.24
N GLU A 328 -8.47 -9.63 -7.51
CA GLU A 328 -9.49 -9.17 -8.46
C GLU A 328 -10.32 -8.00 -7.89
N ASP A 329 -10.74 -7.08 -8.76
CA ASP A 329 -11.55 -5.92 -8.38
C ASP A 329 -12.83 -6.32 -7.65
N SER A 330 -13.48 -7.41 -8.05
CA SER A 330 -14.70 -7.95 -7.43
C SER A 330 -14.50 -8.32 -5.95
N VAL A 331 -13.31 -8.83 -5.61
CA VAL A 331 -12.93 -9.17 -4.23
C VAL A 331 -12.64 -7.90 -3.42
N LEU A 332 -11.90 -6.98 -4.04
CA LEU A 332 -11.50 -5.72 -3.40
C LEU A 332 -12.68 -4.77 -3.16
N GLU A 333 -13.72 -4.84 -3.98
CA GLU A 333 -14.94 -4.04 -3.79
C GLU A 333 -15.65 -4.35 -2.47
N ARG A 334 -15.45 -5.56 -1.90
CA ARG A 334 -15.96 -5.90 -0.56
C ARG A 334 -15.33 -5.04 0.54
N LEU A 335 -14.12 -4.50 0.31
CA LEU A 335 -13.46 -3.59 1.24
C LEU A 335 -14.07 -2.17 1.25
N ASN A 336 -14.83 -1.80 0.22
CA ASN A 336 -15.34 -0.44 0.09
C ASN A 336 -16.10 0.05 1.32
N SER A 337 -16.99 -0.78 1.89
CA SER A 337 -17.77 -0.43 3.08
C SER A 337 -16.91 -0.32 4.34
N VAL A 338 -15.87 -1.15 4.45
CA VAL A 338 -14.90 -1.13 5.56
C VAL A 338 -14.03 0.13 5.53
N LEU A 339 -13.73 0.64 4.33
CA LEU A 339 -12.92 1.84 4.10
C LEU A 339 -13.72 3.15 4.25
N GLU A 340 -15.05 3.07 4.29
CA GLU A 340 -15.92 4.23 4.56
C GLU A 340 -15.96 4.58 6.06
N PRO A 341 -16.39 5.79 6.43
CA PRO A 341 -16.43 6.22 7.84
C PRO A 341 -17.26 5.33 8.77
N GLY A 342 -18.26 4.63 8.25
CA GLY A 342 -19.07 3.68 9.01
C GLY A 342 -18.31 2.42 9.40
N ARG A 343 -17.29 2.03 8.63
CA ARG A 343 -16.42 0.88 8.87
C ARG A 343 -17.22 -0.40 9.11
N THR A 344 -18.23 -0.63 8.28
CA THR A 344 -19.14 -1.77 8.39
C THR A 344 -18.93 -2.78 7.28
N ILE A 345 -19.24 -4.04 7.53
CA ILE A 345 -19.31 -5.08 6.52
C ILE A 345 -20.49 -5.98 6.79
N THR A 346 -21.21 -6.34 5.73
CA THR A 346 -22.26 -7.35 5.77
C THR A 346 -21.72 -8.69 5.30
N ILE A 347 -22.08 -9.79 5.97
CA ILE A 347 -21.55 -11.14 5.70
C ILE A 347 -22.72 -12.04 5.23
N PRO A 348 -23.19 -11.89 3.98
CA PRO A 348 -24.24 -12.74 3.45
C PRO A 348 -23.74 -14.18 3.22
N GLU A 349 -22.45 -14.38 3.07
CA GLU A 349 -21.82 -15.69 2.84
C GLU A 349 -21.99 -16.65 4.03
N LYS A 350 -22.20 -16.11 5.23
CA LYS A 350 -22.46 -16.91 6.44
C LYS A 350 -23.84 -17.57 6.42
N GLY A 351 -24.73 -17.06 5.58
CA GLY A 351 -26.10 -17.55 5.51
C GLY A 351 -26.94 -17.18 6.73
N GLY A 352 -28.10 -17.80 6.84
CA GLY A 352 -29.06 -17.55 7.92
C GLY A 352 -30.24 -16.68 7.50
N ILE A 353 -31.20 -16.52 8.43
CA ILE A 353 -32.41 -15.72 8.20
C ILE A 353 -32.08 -14.22 8.19
N ASP A 354 -31.14 -13.79 9.04
CA ASP A 354 -30.67 -12.42 9.14
C ASP A 354 -29.20 -12.34 8.72
N VAL A 355 -28.90 -11.39 7.85
CA VAL A 355 -27.51 -11.13 7.41
C VAL A 355 -26.75 -10.44 8.55
N GLU A 356 -25.63 -11.01 8.95
CA GLU A 356 -24.76 -10.40 9.97
C GLU A 356 -24.14 -9.11 9.43
N GLU A 357 -24.35 -8.00 10.14
CA GLU A 357 -23.67 -6.73 9.91
C GLU A 357 -22.66 -6.51 11.04
N LEU A 358 -21.40 -6.39 10.67
CA LEU A 358 -20.30 -6.16 11.60
C LEU A 358 -19.80 -4.73 11.48
N VAL A 359 -19.73 -4.02 12.61
CA VAL A 359 -19.06 -2.72 12.74
C VAL A 359 -17.66 -2.96 13.30
N ALA A 360 -16.66 -2.38 12.68
CA ALA A 360 -15.27 -2.56 13.11
C ALA A 360 -15.00 -1.94 14.50
N HIS A 361 -14.16 -2.63 15.28
CA HIS A 361 -13.65 -2.11 16.54
C HIS A 361 -12.99 -0.73 16.34
N PRO A 362 -13.08 0.21 17.30
CA PRO A 362 -12.48 1.55 17.20
C PRO A 362 -10.98 1.54 16.88
N ASP A 363 -10.26 0.53 17.36
CA ASP A 363 -8.80 0.39 17.17
C ASP A 363 -8.41 -0.38 15.90
N PHE A 364 -9.36 -0.97 15.19
CA PHE A 364 -9.09 -1.61 13.91
C PHE A 364 -8.44 -0.63 12.92
N ARG A 365 -7.37 -1.07 12.24
CA ARG A 365 -6.70 -0.32 11.17
C ARG A 365 -6.49 -1.20 9.96
N LEU A 366 -6.65 -0.62 8.78
CA LEU A 366 -6.39 -1.29 7.51
C LEU A 366 -5.28 -0.55 6.76
N ILE A 367 -4.23 -1.29 6.41
CA ILE A 367 -3.10 -0.79 5.63
C ILE A 367 -2.94 -1.72 4.43
N GLY A 368 -2.89 -1.15 3.23
CA GLY A 368 -2.61 -1.87 2.00
C GLY A 368 -1.20 -1.58 1.49
N THR A 369 -0.60 -2.54 0.81
CA THR A 369 0.62 -2.30 0.04
C THR A 369 0.39 -2.67 -1.42
N MET A 370 1.08 -2.00 -2.30
CA MET A 370 1.14 -2.38 -3.71
C MET A 370 2.44 -1.90 -4.35
N ASN A 371 2.81 -2.56 -5.42
CA ASN A 371 3.88 -2.09 -6.29
C ASN A 371 3.33 -1.10 -7.33
N PRO A 372 4.13 -0.16 -7.84
CA PRO A 372 3.70 0.76 -8.86
C PRO A 372 3.25 0.00 -10.12
N GLY A 373 2.17 0.48 -10.76
CA GLY A 373 1.62 -0.15 -11.97
C GLY A 373 2.61 -0.11 -13.14
N GLY A 374 2.60 -1.16 -13.94
CA GLY A 374 3.48 -1.36 -15.11
C GLY A 374 4.14 -2.74 -15.14
N ASP A 375 4.14 -3.48 -14.04
CA ASP A 375 4.61 -4.87 -14.02
C ASP A 375 3.59 -5.82 -14.64
N PHE A 376 4.10 -6.87 -15.28
CA PHE A 376 3.29 -7.89 -15.96
C PHE A 376 2.28 -8.54 -14.98
N GLY A 377 1.00 -8.51 -15.32
CA GLY A 377 -0.06 -9.13 -14.53
C GLY A 377 -0.63 -8.29 -13.37
N LYS A 378 -0.09 -7.10 -13.09
CA LYS A 378 -0.61 -6.21 -12.05
C LYS A 378 -1.65 -5.25 -12.62
N LYS A 379 -2.85 -5.29 -12.05
CA LYS A 379 -3.94 -4.37 -12.39
C LYS A 379 -3.77 -3.07 -11.58
N GLU A 380 -4.14 -1.94 -12.18
CA GLU A 380 -4.33 -0.71 -11.40
C GLU A 380 -5.62 -0.84 -10.59
N LEU A 381 -5.57 -0.46 -9.33
CA LEU A 381 -6.76 -0.40 -8.49
C LEU A 381 -7.81 0.56 -9.08
N SER A 382 -9.07 0.22 -8.91
CA SER A 382 -10.15 1.12 -9.33
C SER A 382 -10.00 2.49 -8.64
N PRO A 383 -10.24 3.61 -9.36
CA PRO A 383 -10.17 4.94 -8.75
C PRO A 383 -11.09 5.10 -7.55
N ALA A 384 -12.19 4.37 -7.52
CA ALA A 384 -13.13 4.34 -6.42
C ALA A 384 -12.50 3.78 -5.14
N LEU A 385 -11.79 2.68 -5.25
CA LEU A 385 -11.07 2.06 -4.13
C LEU A 385 -9.87 2.94 -3.70
N ARG A 386 -9.06 3.39 -4.66
CA ARG A 386 -7.90 4.25 -4.39
C ARG A 386 -8.26 5.52 -3.62
N ASN A 387 -9.33 6.20 -4.01
CA ASN A 387 -9.79 7.43 -3.35
C ASN A 387 -10.25 7.21 -1.89
N ARG A 388 -10.41 5.96 -1.46
CA ARG A 388 -10.73 5.63 -0.07
C ARG A 388 -9.49 5.50 0.82
N PHE A 389 -8.32 5.29 0.23
CA PHE A 389 -7.05 5.25 0.95
C PHE A 389 -6.36 6.61 1.01
N THR A 390 -5.56 6.81 2.05
CA THR A 390 -4.50 7.82 2.08
C THR A 390 -3.27 7.20 1.44
N GLU A 391 -2.94 7.63 0.22
CA GLU A 391 -1.83 7.07 -0.53
C GLU A 391 -0.50 7.68 -0.08
N ILE A 392 0.51 6.83 0.11
CA ILE A 392 1.86 7.21 0.48
C ILE A 392 2.82 6.60 -0.55
N TRP A 393 3.54 7.46 -1.27
CA TRP A 393 4.59 7.03 -2.16
C TRP A 393 5.85 6.70 -1.36
N VAL A 394 6.32 5.45 -1.50
CA VAL A 394 7.54 4.94 -0.87
C VAL A 394 8.62 4.86 -1.93
N GLY A 395 9.57 5.79 -1.88
CA GLY A 395 10.70 5.81 -2.81
C GLY A 395 11.65 4.63 -2.57
N SER A 396 12.37 4.24 -3.62
CA SER A 396 13.51 3.32 -3.50
C SER A 396 14.68 4.02 -2.80
N VAL A 397 15.63 3.25 -2.30
CA VAL A 397 16.90 3.76 -1.78
C VAL A 397 17.56 4.66 -2.83
N SER A 398 17.96 5.87 -2.44
CA SER A 398 18.39 6.92 -3.37
C SER A 398 19.90 7.14 -3.42
N SER A 399 20.65 6.66 -2.42
CA SER A 399 22.08 6.90 -2.31
C SER A 399 22.85 5.68 -1.78
N ALA A 400 24.12 5.56 -2.18
CA ALA A 400 25.01 4.53 -1.64
C ALA A 400 25.17 4.64 -0.12
N LYS A 401 25.16 5.85 0.44
CA LYS A 401 25.24 6.07 1.89
C LYS A 401 24.04 5.47 2.64
N GLU A 402 22.83 5.64 2.09
CA GLU A 402 21.62 5.05 2.67
C GLU A 402 21.65 3.51 2.57
N MET A 403 22.12 2.97 1.43
CA MET A 403 22.30 1.53 1.26
C MET A 403 23.34 0.97 2.24
N GLU A 404 24.46 1.66 2.44
CA GLU A 404 25.50 1.29 3.41
C GLU A 404 24.94 1.22 4.83
N GLU A 405 24.14 2.20 5.25
CA GLU A 405 23.50 2.21 6.57
C GLU A 405 22.55 1.01 6.76
N ILE A 406 21.71 0.71 5.75
CA ILE A 406 20.79 -0.44 5.78
C ILE A 406 21.55 -1.76 5.90
N VAL A 407 22.57 -1.95 5.08
CA VAL A 407 23.36 -3.19 5.07
C VAL A 407 24.17 -3.34 6.35
N SER A 408 24.82 -2.27 6.82
CA SER A 408 25.60 -2.26 8.04
C SER A 408 24.78 -2.68 9.27
N ARG A 409 23.59 -2.10 9.43
CA ARG A 409 22.67 -2.49 10.51
C ARG A 409 22.27 -3.97 10.44
N ARG A 410 22.02 -4.48 9.23
CA ARG A 410 21.69 -5.90 9.04
C ARG A 410 22.83 -6.83 9.40
N LEU A 411 24.05 -6.50 9.00
CA LEU A 411 25.26 -7.27 9.30
C LEU A 411 25.58 -7.26 10.81
N ILE A 412 25.52 -6.10 11.45
CA ILE A 412 25.80 -5.95 12.89
C ILE A 412 24.76 -6.71 13.75
N SER A 413 23.49 -6.69 13.36
CA SER A 413 22.42 -7.36 14.11
C SER A 413 22.54 -8.89 14.11
N SER A 414 23.31 -9.47 13.19
CA SER A 414 23.50 -10.93 13.09
C SER A 414 24.32 -11.56 14.23
N GLN A 415 24.98 -10.74 15.06
CA GLN A 415 25.85 -11.16 16.20
C GLN A 415 27.03 -12.08 15.81
N ASN A 416 27.17 -12.45 14.56
CA ASN A 416 28.16 -13.40 14.08
C ASN A 416 29.35 -12.74 13.37
N MET A 417 29.34 -11.42 13.24
CA MET A 417 30.37 -10.68 12.52
C MET A 417 30.96 -9.55 13.39
N HIS A 418 32.27 -9.34 13.28
CA HIS A 418 32.92 -8.21 13.93
C HIS A 418 32.46 -6.89 13.32
N VAL A 419 32.23 -5.86 14.14
CA VAL A 419 31.65 -4.58 13.70
C VAL A 419 32.44 -3.92 12.56
N ASP A 420 33.78 -3.94 12.64
CA ASP A 420 34.64 -3.34 11.61
C ASP A 420 34.50 -4.05 10.26
N HIS A 421 34.45 -5.40 10.26
CA HIS A 421 34.21 -6.20 9.05
C HIS A 421 32.80 -5.95 8.46
N ALA A 422 31.81 -5.77 9.32
CA ALA A 422 30.46 -5.44 8.89
C ALA A 422 30.40 -4.09 8.14
N HIS A 423 31.11 -3.09 8.64
CA HIS A 423 31.18 -1.79 7.97
C HIS A 423 31.92 -1.86 6.64
N ASP A 424 33.03 -2.59 6.55
CA ASP A 424 33.78 -2.76 5.30
C ASP A 424 32.94 -3.46 4.23
N HIS A 425 32.27 -4.55 4.58
CA HIS A 425 31.35 -5.25 3.65
C HIS A 425 30.17 -4.39 3.25
N ALA A 426 29.55 -3.66 4.17
CA ALA A 426 28.44 -2.77 3.87
C ALA A 426 28.82 -1.68 2.87
N LYS A 427 30.01 -1.10 3.03
CA LYS A 427 30.55 -0.11 2.13
C LYS A 427 30.79 -0.67 0.71
N GLU A 428 31.42 -1.85 0.61
CA GLU A 428 31.66 -2.49 -0.69
C GLU A 428 30.36 -2.89 -1.39
N LEU A 429 29.38 -3.41 -0.67
CA LEU A 429 28.04 -3.72 -1.20
C LEU A 429 27.32 -2.47 -1.72
N ALA A 430 27.38 -1.37 -0.98
CA ALA A 430 26.77 -0.10 -1.37
C ALA A 430 27.45 0.51 -2.60
N LEU A 431 28.79 0.45 -2.68
CA LEU A 431 29.54 0.92 -3.85
C LEU A 431 29.27 0.06 -5.09
N PHE A 432 29.13 -1.26 -4.92
CA PHE A 432 28.74 -2.14 -6.03
C PHE A 432 27.32 -1.83 -6.50
N TRP A 433 26.38 -1.61 -5.59
CA TRP A 433 25.01 -1.23 -5.93
C TRP A 433 24.98 0.08 -6.73
N GLU A 434 25.72 1.10 -6.32
CA GLU A 434 25.82 2.39 -7.03
C GLU A 434 26.43 2.22 -8.44
N PHE A 435 27.51 1.45 -8.53
CA PHE A 435 28.11 1.08 -9.82
C PHE A 435 27.10 0.41 -10.74
N TYR A 436 26.39 -0.61 -10.23
CA TYR A 436 25.39 -1.34 -11.00
C TYR A 436 24.26 -0.42 -11.53
N GLN A 437 23.75 0.46 -10.67
CA GLN A 437 22.75 1.47 -11.06
C GLN A 437 23.26 2.38 -12.19
N SER A 438 24.53 2.76 -12.13
CA SER A 438 25.15 3.64 -13.14
C SER A 438 25.25 2.99 -14.53
N ILE A 439 25.48 1.67 -14.60
CA ILE A 439 25.67 0.96 -15.89
C ILE A 439 24.35 0.49 -16.50
N VAL A 440 23.31 0.26 -15.68
CA VAL A 440 21.98 -0.16 -16.17
C VAL A 440 21.17 1.03 -16.67
N GLY A 441 21.39 2.22 -16.12
CA GLY A 441 20.74 3.47 -16.54
C GLY A 441 19.28 3.60 -16.09
N ALA A 442 18.80 4.83 -15.98
CA ALA A 442 17.47 5.19 -15.45
C ALA A 442 16.25 4.70 -16.26
N GLY A 443 16.46 4.06 -17.41
CA GLY A 443 15.38 3.63 -18.33
C GLY A 443 14.96 2.16 -18.23
N GLN A 444 15.69 1.34 -17.48
CA GLN A 444 15.44 -0.11 -17.39
C GLN A 444 15.10 -0.54 -15.96
N ALA A 445 14.00 -0.04 -15.43
CA ALA A 445 13.53 -0.35 -14.06
C ALA A 445 13.42 -1.86 -13.75
N LYS A 446 13.26 -2.71 -14.77
CA LYS A 446 13.14 -4.16 -14.60
C LYS A 446 14.45 -4.88 -14.29
N THR A 447 15.59 -4.23 -14.49
CA THR A 447 16.93 -4.80 -14.30
C THR A 447 17.66 -4.20 -13.11
N CYS A 448 17.01 -3.31 -12.34
CA CYS A 448 17.61 -2.69 -11.16
C CYS A 448 17.86 -3.72 -10.05
N LEU A 449 19.06 -3.68 -9.49
CA LEU A 449 19.42 -4.43 -8.29
C LEU A 449 18.66 -3.85 -7.09
N GLN A 450 17.77 -4.64 -6.51
CA GLN A 450 16.90 -4.20 -5.43
C GLN A 450 17.59 -4.31 -4.07
N THR A 451 17.10 -3.57 -3.08
CA THR A 451 17.60 -3.66 -1.69
C THR A 451 17.53 -5.10 -1.15
N ARG A 452 16.50 -5.87 -1.55
CA ARG A 452 16.36 -7.28 -1.15
C ARG A 452 17.51 -8.15 -1.62
N ASP A 453 18.00 -7.93 -2.84
CA ASP A 453 19.10 -8.70 -3.42
C ASP A 453 20.40 -8.41 -2.69
N ILE A 454 20.66 -7.13 -2.39
CA ILE A 454 21.82 -6.71 -1.59
C ILE A 454 21.77 -7.29 -0.18
N LEU A 455 20.59 -7.30 0.45
CA LEU A 455 20.42 -7.90 1.78
C LEU A 455 20.58 -9.43 1.76
N ALA A 456 20.14 -10.10 0.69
CA ALA A 456 20.38 -11.54 0.52
C ALA A 456 21.87 -11.83 0.35
N TRP A 457 22.58 -10.99 -0.41
CA TRP A 457 24.04 -11.08 -0.53
C TRP A 457 24.75 -10.84 0.81
N ALA A 458 24.36 -9.81 1.55
CA ALA A 458 24.88 -9.54 2.88
C ALA A 458 24.65 -10.73 3.83
N GLN A 459 23.45 -11.33 3.81
CA GLN A 459 23.12 -12.50 4.62
C GLN A 459 24.01 -13.70 4.27
N PHE A 460 24.24 -13.92 2.97
CA PHE A 460 25.16 -14.98 2.51
C PHE A 460 26.57 -14.80 3.08
N ILE A 461 27.12 -13.57 3.07
CA ILE A 461 28.43 -13.27 3.63
C ILE A 461 28.48 -13.65 5.12
N VAL A 462 27.48 -13.22 5.90
CA VAL A 462 27.38 -13.56 7.34
C VAL A 462 27.38 -15.06 7.57
N GLU A 463 26.56 -15.80 6.84
CA GLU A 463 26.44 -17.25 7.02
C GLU A 463 27.72 -18.01 6.66
N VAL A 464 28.40 -17.57 5.61
CA VAL A 464 29.63 -18.18 5.14
C VAL A 464 30.79 -17.89 6.09
N GLU A 465 30.94 -16.64 6.53
CA GLU A 465 32.01 -16.25 7.47
C GLU A 465 31.80 -16.82 8.88
N SER A 466 30.56 -17.06 9.28
CA SER A 466 30.26 -17.71 10.58
C SER A 466 30.64 -19.18 10.64
N ARG A 467 30.82 -19.85 9.50
CA ARG A 467 31.20 -21.26 9.42
C ARG A 467 32.69 -21.43 9.74
N GLN A 468 32.99 -22.11 10.86
CA GLN A 468 34.36 -22.48 11.24
C GLN A 468 34.74 -23.82 10.60
N GLY A 469 35.94 -23.91 10.00
CA GLY A 469 36.45 -25.17 9.46
C GLY A 469 37.50 -24.99 8.36
N PRO A 470 38.16 -26.07 7.92
CA PRO A 470 39.21 -26.01 6.89
C PRO A 470 38.76 -25.54 5.52
N ASN A 471 37.43 -25.51 5.25
CA ASN A 471 36.81 -25.02 4.03
C ASN A 471 36.08 -23.68 4.26
N ALA A 472 36.37 -22.95 5.34
CA ALA A 472 35.77 -21.64 5.58
C ALA A 472 36.21 -20.65 4.50
N MET A 473 35.21 -20.01 3.89
CA MET A 473 35.42 -18.96 2.89
C MET A 473 35.35 -17.62 3.62
N LEU A 474 36.41 -16.82 3.56
CA LEU A 474 36.53 -15.60 4.33
C LEU A 474 36.74 -14.39 3.43
N GLY A 475 36.34 -13.21 3.91
CA GLY A 475 36.61 -11.93 3.31
C GLY A 475 36.08 -11.82 1.86
N TYR A 476 36.95 -11.37 0.97
CA TYR A 476 36.57 -11.09 -0.43
C TYR A 476 36.12 -12.34 -1.23
N ALA A 477 36.48 -13.54 -0.81
CA ALA A 477 35.98 -14.75 -1.44
C ALA A 477 34.50 -14.96 -1.16
N ALA A 478 34.04 -14.73 0.07
CA ALA A 478 32.62 -14.75 0.44
C ALA A 478 31.85 -13.65 -0.29
N PHE A 479 32.45 -12.46 -0.40
CA PHE A 479 31.87 -11.34 -1.15
C PHE A 479 31.68 -11.67 -2.64
N ALA A 480 32.71 -12.16 -3.34
CA ALA A 480 32.64 -12.49 -4.76
C ALA A 480 31.66 -13.64 -5.04
N HIS A 481 31.66 -14.69 -4.22
CA HIS A 481 30.75 -15.82 -4.36
C HIS A 481 29.28 -15.42 -4.11
N GLY A 482 29.04 -14.55 -3.14
CA GLY A 482 27.73 -13.98 -2.90
C GLY A 482 27.22 -13.17 -4.09
N ALA A 483 28.07 -12.34 -4.73
CA ALA A 483 27.71 -11.62 -5.93
C ALA A 483 27.30 -12.54 -7.07
N TYR A 484 28.05 -13.64 -7.26
CA TYR A 484 27.72 -14.62 -8.28
C TYR A 484 26.35 -15.23 -8.06
N LEU A 485 26.09 -15.77 -6.88
CA LEU A 485 24.86 -16.48 -6.57
C LEU A 485 23.61 -15.58 -6.56
N THR A 486 23.74 -14.35 -6.07
CA THR A 486 22.57 -13.46 -5.89
C THR A 486 22.26 -12.63 -7.13
N LEU A 487 23.25 -12.40 -7.99
CA LEU A 487 23.10 -11.50 -9.14
C LEU A 487 23.56 -12.11 -10.46
N LEU A 488 24.83 -12.57 -10.56
CA LEU A 488 25.45 -12.84 -11.85
C LEU A 488 24.91 -14.09 -12.52
N ASP A 489 24.60 -15.15 -11.76
CA ASP A 489 24.07 -16.41 -12.28
C ASP A 489 22.68 -16.24 -12.91
N GLY A 490 21.84 -15.38 -12.32
CA GLY A 490 20.51 -15.07 -12.81
C GLY A 490 20.42 -13.89 -13.78
N LEU A 491 21.54 -13.24 -14.09
CA LEU A 491 21.53 -11.99 -14.86
C LEU A 491 21.04 -12.21 -16.29
N GLY A 492 19.95 -11.54 -16.64
CA GLY A 492 19.30 -11.66 -17.96
C GLY A 492 18.22 -12.74 -18.05
N LEU A 493 18.11 -13.65 -17.09
CA LEU A 493 17.05 -14.66 -17.07
C LEU A 493 15.70 -14.01 -16.73
N GLY A 494 14.70 -14.18 -17.60
CA GLY A 494 13.34 -13.68 -17.36
C GLY A 494 13.14 -12.16 -17.49
N LEU A 495 14.17 -11.38 -17.76
CA LEU A 495 14.11 -9.91 -17.83
C LEU A 495 13.79 -9.37 -19.23
N GLY A 496 13.70 -10.23 -20.25
CA GLY A 496 13.54 -9.81 -21.66
C GLY A 496 14.73 -9.01 -22.20
N MET A 497 15.88 -9.12 -21.54
CA MET A 497 17.13 -8.48 -21.96
C MET A 497 17.77 -9.29 -23.11
N PRO A 498 18.28 -8.65 -24.18
CA PRO A 498 19.08 -9.33 -25.20
C PRO A 498 20.30 -10.02 -24.58
N GLU A 499 20.60 -11.24 -25.01
CA GLU A 499 21.70 -12.06 -24.47
C GLU A 499 23.06 -11.35 -24.51
N GLU A 500 23.35 -10.61 -25.59
CA GLU A 500 24.58 -9.82 -25.73
C GLU A 500 24.68 -8.68 -24.68
N THR A 501 23.54 -8.07 -24.36
CA THR A 501 23.49 -7.02 -23.32
C THR A 501 23.73 -7.64 -21.95
N ALA A 502 23.12 -8.79 -21.66
CA ALA A 502 23.33 -9.53 -20.41
C ALA A 502 24.80 -9.95 -20.24
N LYS A 503 25.43 -10.52 -21.30
CA LYS A 503 26.86 -10.86 -21.29
C LYS A 503 27.77 -9.67 -21.07
N THR A 504 27.44 -8.54 -21.69
CA THR A 504 28.22 -7.30 -21.53
C THR A 504 28.12 -6.75 -20.11
N LEU A 505 26.92 -6.78 -19.53
CA LEU A 505 26.67 -6.33 -18.16
C LEU A 505 27.37 -7.26 -17.15
N ASN A 506 27.25 -8.59 -17.33
CA ASN A 506 27.95 -9.57 -16.52
C ASN A 506 29.46 -9.34 -16.52
N ARG A 507 30.08 -9.18 -17.71
CA ARG A 507 31.52 -8.89 -17.81
C ARG A 507 31.93 -7.62 -17.06
N LYS A 508 31.17 -6.54 -17.17
CA LYS A 508 31.45 -5.28 -16.42
C LYS A 508 31.35 -5.49 -14.91
N CYS A 509 30.37 -6.26 -14.43
CA CYS A 509 30.23 -6.58 -13.01
C CYS A 509 31.42 -7.41 -12.51
N VAL A 510 31.84 -8.42 -13.28
CA VAL A 510 33.02 -9.24 -12.93
C VAL A 510 34.31 -8.40 -12.93
N GLU A 511 34.52 -7.56 -13.93
CA GLU A 511 35.65 -6.62 -13.97
C GLU A 511 35.68 -5.72 -12.73
N TYR A 512 34.53 -5.15 -12.34
CA TYR A 512 34.44 -4.33 -11.13
C TYR A 512 34.79 -5.13 -9.87
N LEU A 513 34.23 -6.32 -9.69
CA LEU A 513 34.52 -7.19 -8.55
C LEU A 513 36.02 -7.55 -8.48
N CYS A 514 36.63 -7.89 -9.61
CA CYS A 514 38.07 -8.20 -9.68
C CYS A 514 38.95 -6.99 -9.29
N THR A 515 38.54 -5.77 -9.60
CA THR A 515 39.31 -4.57 -9.18
C THR A 515 39.24 -4.31 -7.68
N ARG A 516 38.16 -4.76 -7.02
CA ARG A 516 37.96 -4.58 -5.57
C ARG A 516 38.63 -5.64 -4.72
N ILE A 517 38.88 -6.83 -5.28
CA ILE A 517 39.58 -7.88 -4.56
C ILE A 517 41.08 -7.54 -4.49
N GLN A 518 41.55 -7.12 -3.31
CA GLN A 518 42.92 -6.68 -3.11
C GLN A 518 43.89 -7.85 -2.91
N ASP A 519 43.41 -8.98 -2.42
CA ASP A 519 44.22 -10.17 -2.17
C ASP A 519 44.51 -10.94 -3.46
N THR A 520 45.80 -11.05 -3.81
CA THR A 520 46.27 -11.72 -5.04
C THR A 520 45.96 -13.21 -5.09
N GLU A 521 45.92 -13.90 -3.93
CA GLU A 521 45.58 -15.33 -3.89
C GLU A 521 44.07 -15.54 -4.14
N VAL A 522 43.23 -14.64 -3.65
CA VAL A 522 41.80 -14.69 -3.87
C VAL A 522 41.46 -14.28 -5.30
N ARG A 523 42.18 -13.34 -5.91
CA ARG A 523 42.04 -13.00 -7.34
C ARG A 523 42.25 -14.23 -8.25
N HIS A 524 43.28 -15.03 -8.00
CA HIS A 524 43.51 -16.24 -8.77
C HIS A 524 42.39 -17.30 -8.59
N LYS A 525 41.86 -17.44 -7.38
CA LYS A 525 40.71 -18.33 -7.12
C LYS A 525 39.42 -17.81 -7.70
N SER A 526 39.19 -16.49 -7.73
CA SER A 526 37.98 -15.90 -8.29
C SER A 526 37.89 -16.07 -9.83
N HIS A 527 39.03 -16.06 -10.54
CA HIS A 527 39.05 -16.40 -11.98
C HIS A 527 38.65 -17.84 -12.29
N LEU A 528 38.73 -18.73 -11.30
CA LEU A 528 38.25 -20.12 -11.42
C LEU A 528 36.78 -20.30 -11.04
N LEU A 529 36.15 -19.29 -10.40
CA LEU A 529 34.74 -19.29 -9.99
C LEU A 529 33.81 -18.63 -11.03
N PHE A 530 34.37 -17.87 -11.97
CA PHE A 530 33.71 -17.21 -13.09
C PHE A 530 34.11 -17.81 -14.44
#